data_532ae63144752b45d05317ad4c03d710
#
_entry.id   532ae63144752b45d05317ad4c03d710
#
_cell.length_a   1.000
_cell.length_b   1.000
_cell.length_c   1.000
_cell.angle_alpha   90.00
_cell.angle_beta   90.00
_cell.angle_gamma   90.00
#
_symmetry.space_group_name_H-M   'P 1'
#
loop_
_entity.id
_entity.type
_entity.pdbx_description
1 polymer ?
#
loop_
_entity_poly.entity_id
_entity_poly.type
_entity_poly.pdbx_seq_one_letter_code
_entity_poly.pdbx_strand_id
1 'polypeptide(L)'
;KGRIILTYDNEEKTELSLLLKDKPLLMILLVSLLVRLFVMWFYPDQHFPDAIAYKTIGKEIFSGNVITNNIYMPLYPILSYLTGGGQIQILVDIVISVMSIWLIFLLSIHLFKDRLTALLSASIGAFYPHFLFYSVSGLTEIFYTFLLLLAFVLFYRKMIVWAIIILILALLVRPTFDLLNPII
;
A
#
# COMPACT_ATOMS: atom_id res chain seq x y z
N LYS A 1 19.52 11.94 24.91
CA LYS A 1 19.64 12.79 23.70
C LYS A 1 20.49 12.04 22.68
N GLY A 2 19.93 11.08 21.95
CA GLY A 2 20.59 10.36 20.87
C GLY A 2 20.11 10.95 19.54
N ARG A 3 20.87 11.88 18.94
CA ARG A 3 20.75 12.26 17.54
C ARG A 3 21.24 11.06 16.72
N ILE A 4 20.35 10.35 16.04
CA ILE A 4 20.73 9.40 15.01
C ILE A 4 21.08 10.24 13.78
N ILE A 5 22.36 10.50 13.58
CA ILE A 5 22.87 11.05 12.33
C ILE A 5 23.03 9.85 11.40
N LEU A 6 22.09 9.65 10.49
CA LEU A 6 22.18 8.66 9.44
C LEU A 6 23.12 9.18 8.36
N THR A 7 24.32 8.63 8.28
CA THR A 7 25.25 8.83 7.17
C THR A 7 24.86 7.92 6.01
N TYR A 8 24.91 8.45 4.80
CA TYR A 8 24.32 7.94 3.55
C TYR A 8 24.78 6.53 3.10
N ASP A 9 25.92 6.04 3.55
CA ASP A 9 26.57 4.81 3.05
C ASP A 9 26.14 3.50 3.73
N ASN A 10 25.26 3.57 4.75
CA ASN A 10 24.75 2.40 5.48
C ASN A 10 23.23 2.25 5.43
N GLU A 11 22.53 2.92 4.53
CA GLU A 11 21.07 3.09 4.60
C GLU A 11 20.29 1.79 4.38
N GLU A 12 20.71 0.92 3.50
CA GLU A 12 19.94 -0.28 3.15
C GLU A 12 19.93 -1.34 4.27
N LYS A 13 21.08 -1.54 4.94
CA LYS A 13 21.16 -2.40 6.13
C LYS A 13 20.51 -1.77 7.35
N THR A 14 20.42 -0.44 7.37
CA THR A 14 19.91 0.34 8.50
C THR A 14 18.38 0.27 8.59
N GLU A 15 17.64 0.20 7.49
CA GLU A 15 16.18 0.23 7.53
C GLU A 15 15.57 -1.09 7.99
N LEU A 16 16.06 -2.22 7.49
CA LEU A 16 15.63 -3.53 7.99
C LEU A 16 16.03 -3.70 9.47
N SER A 17 17.21 -3.16 9.84
CA SER A 17 17.67 -3.17 11.22
C SER A 17 16.87 -2.20 12.12
N LEU A 18 16.33 -1.10 11.58
CA LEU A 18 15.42 -0.21 12.30
C LEU A 18 14.08 -0.88 12.57
N LEU A 19 13.54 -1.63 11.60
CA LEU A 19 12.34 -2.46 11.80
C LEU A 19 12.52 -3.46 12.95
N LEU A 20 13.63 -4.21 12.93
CA LEU A 20 13.87 -5.27 13.89
C LEU A 20 14.32 -4.76 15.28
N LYS A 21 14.86 -3.54 15.36
CA LYS A 21 15.34 -2.95 16.61
C LYS A 21 14.37 -1.94 17.25
N ASP A 22 13.44 -1.38 16.47
CA ASP A 22 12.45 -0.44 16.97
C ASP A 22 11.22 -1.16 17.51
N LYS A 23 11.31 -1.60 18.77
CA LYS A 23 10.21 -2.32 19.45
C LYS A 23 8.86 -1.60 19.39
N PRO A 24 8.75 -0.26 19.63
CA PRO A 24 7.49 0.45 19.47
C PRO A 24 6.91 0.39 18.06
N LEU A 25 7.73 0.54 17.02
CA LEU A 25 7.28 0.40 15.64
C LEU A 25 6.77 -1.02 15.37
N LEU A 26 7.52 -2.03 15.80
CA LEU A 26 7.13 -3.43 15.64
C LEU A 26 5.78 -3.71 16.33
N MET A 27 5.56 -3.16 17.53
CA MET A 27 4.28 -3.26 18.22
C MET A 27 3.14 -2.60 17.43
N ILE A 28 3.34 -1.41 16.88
CA ILE A 28 2.33 -0.72 16.05
C ILE A 28 1.98 -1.58 14.84
N LEU A 29 2.98 -2.13 14.12
CA LEU A 29 2.74 -2.96 12.95
C LEU A 29 2.02 -4.27 13.33
N LEU A 30 2.42 -4.92 14.43
CA LEU A 30 1.78 -6.15 14.91
C LEU A 30 0.33 -5.90 15.32
N VAL A 31 0.06 -4.87 16.14
CA VAL A 31 -1.31 -4.52 16.55
C VAL A 31 -2.14 -4.13 15.31
N SER A 32 -1.58 -3.37 14.39
CA SER A 32 -2.23 -3.02 13.13
C SER A 32 -2.63 -4.26 12.32
N LEU A 33 -1.74 -5.26 12.24
CA LEU A 33 -2.03 -6.54 11.57
C LEU A 33 -3.17 -7.28 12.27
N LEU A 34 -3.09 -7.41 13.61
CA LEU A 34 -4.12 -8.12 14.39
C LEU A 34 -5.50 -7.46 14.26
N VAL A 35 -5.57 -6.14 14.30
CA VAL A 35 -6.83 -5.40 14.11
C VAL A 35 -7.42 -5.66 12.73
N ARG A 36 -6.61 -5.70 11.67
CA ARG A 36 -7.08 -5.98 10.30
C ARG A 36 -7.58 -7.42 10.15
N LEU A 37 -6.86 -8.38 10.71
CA LEU A 37 -7.30 -9.77 10.72
C LEU A 37 -8.61 -9.94 11.53
N PHE A 38 -8.74 -9.21 12.64
CA PHE A 38 -9.96 -9.18 13.41
C PHE A 38 -11.13 -8.58 12.60
N VAL A 39 -10.92 -7.44 11.92
CA VAL A 39 -11.95 -6.84 11.05
C VAL A 39 -12.31 -7.79 9.92
N MET A 40 -11.34 -8.44 9.27
CA MET A 40 -11.58 -9.44 8.24
C MET A 40 -12.45 -10.60 8.76
N TRP A 41 -12.24 -11.03 10.00
CA TRP A 41 -13.05 -12.09 10.62
C TRP A 41 -14.53 -11.71 10.76
N PHE A 42 -14.83 -10.43 11.07
CA PHE A 42 -16.21 -9.94 11.21
C PHE A 42 -16.88 -9.62 9.87
N TYR A 43 -16.09 -9.42 8.81
CA TYR A 43 -16.58 -9.09 7.47
C TYR A 43 -16.01 -10.09 6.44
N PRO A 44 -16.34 -11.40 6.57
CA PRO A 44 -15.73 -12.43 5.73
C PRO A 44 -16.19 -12.37 4.27
N ASP A 45 -17.37 -11.79 4.02
CA ASP A 45 -17.99 -11.73 2.69
C ASP A 45 -18.04 -10.31 2.17
N GLN A 46 -17.11 -10.01 1.29
CA GLN A 46 -17.07 -8.70 0.65
C GLN A 46 -17.78 -8.77 -0.70
N HIS A 47 -18.98 -8.22 -0.71
CA HIS A 47 -19.82 -8.16 -1.89
C HIS A 47 -19.72 -6.84 -2.62
N PHE A 48 -18.51 -6.22 -2.65
CA PHE A 48 -18.31 -5.06 -3.50
C PHE A 48 -18.32 -5.49 -4.97
N PRO A 49 -19.20 -4.92 -5.80
CA PRO A 49 -19.28 -5.27 -7.23
C PRO A 49 -17.92 -5.18 -7.92
N ASP A 50 -17.13 -4.18 -7.57
CA ASP A 50 -15.80 -3.97 -8.13
C ASP A 50 -14.81 -5.10 -7.76
N ALA A 51 -14.84 -5.60 -6.53
CA ALA A 51 -13.97 -6.71 -6.11
C ALA A 51 -14.24 -7.99 -6.90
N ILE A 52 -15.50 -8.24 -7.24
CA ILE A 52 -15.90 -9.37 -8.10
C ILE A 52 -15.45 -9.10 -9.55
N ALA A 53 -15.62 -7.86 -10.04
CA ALA A 53 -15.24 -7.48 -11.38
C ALA A 53 -13.74 -7.61 -11.62
N TYR A 54 -12.88 -7.24 -10.66
CA TYR A 54 -11.42 -7.34 -10.80
C TYR A 54 -10.96 -8.76 -11.11
N LYS A 55 -11.47 -9.76 -10.42
CA LYS A 55 -11.12 -11.16 -10.68
C LYS A 55 -11.52 -11.60 -12.09
N THR A 56 -12.72 -11.22 -12.55
CA THR A 56 -13.23 -11.56 -13.87
C THR A 56 -12.38 -10.91 -14.97
N ILE A 57 -12.09 -9.62 -14.83
CA ILE A 57 -11.27 -8.86 -15.78
C ILE A 57 -9.83 -9.42 -15.82
N GLY A 58 -9.27 -9.75 -14.67
CA GLY A 58 -7.97 -10.41 -14.62
C GLY A 58 -7.94 -11.71 -15.41
N LYS A 59 -8.98 -12.54 -15.29
CA LYS A 59 -9.13 -13.76 -16.09
C LYS A 59 -9.21 -13.46 -17.59
N GLU A 60 -9.97 -12.43 -18.00
CA GLU A 60 -10.10 -12.02 -19.41
C GLU A 60 -8.75 -11.59 -19.98
N ILE A 61 -7.95 -10.81 -19.23
CA ILE A 61 -6.60 -10.37 -19.63
C ILE A 61 -5.72 -11.60 -19.94
N PHE A 62 -5.71 -12.60 -19.06
CA PHE A 62 -4.88 -13.81 -19.25
C PHE A 62 -5.40 -14.78 -20.30
N SER A 63 -6.70 -14.78 -20.57
CA SER A 63 -7.29 -15.62 -21.63
C SER A 63 -7.16 -15.04 -23.03
N GLY A 64 -6.62 -13.82 -23.17
CA GLY A 64 -6.51 -13.14 -24.47
C GLY A 64 -7.85 -12.66 -25.03
N ASN A 65 -8.91 -12.67 -24.23
CA ASN A 65 -10.21 -12.16 -24.64
C ASN A 65 -10.19 -10.63 -24.66
N VAL A 66 -10.99 -10.05 -25.56
CA VAL A 66 -11.18 -8.60 -25.59
C VAL A 66 -11.78 -8.18 -24.27
N ILE A 67 -11.08 -7.28 -23.56
CA ILE A 67 -11.60 -6.67 -22.32
C ILE A 67 -12.84 -5.86 -22.69
N THR A 68 -14.01 -6.39 -22.35
CA THR A 68 -15.30 -5.75 -22.68
C THR A 68 -15.58 -4.53 -21.80
N ASN A 69 -14.81 -4.35 -20.73
CA ASN A 69 -15.00 -3.29 -19.75
C ASN A 69 -13.71 -2.47 -19.57
N ASN A 70 -13.55 -1.42 -20.38
CA ASN A 70 -12.36 -0.55 -20.41
C ASN A 70 -12.27 0.44 -19.23
N ILE A 71 -13.15 0.31 -18.22
CA ILE A 71 -13.23 1.26 -17.10
C ILE A 71 -12.14 0.98 -16.04
N TYR A 72 -11.69 -0.27 -15.94
CA TYR A 72 -10.74 -0.68 -14.89
C TYR A 72 -9.31 -0.75 -15.41
N MET A 73 -8.39 -0.18 -14.64
CA MET A 73 -6.96 -0.30 -14.89
C MET A 73 -6.44 -1.73 -14.65
N PRO A 74 -5.44 -2.22 -15.43
CA PRO A 74 -5.14 -3.65 -15.52
C PRO A 74 -4.40 -4.22 -14.29
N LEU A 75 -3.63 -3.41 -13.55
CA LEU A 75 -2.67 -3.95 -12.60
C LEU A 75 -3.33 -4.64 -11.39
N TYR A 76 -4.38 -4.04 -10.81
CA TYR A 76 -5.08 -4.66 -9.69
C TYR A 76 -5.94 -5.88 -10.10
N PRO A 77 -6.66 -5.87 -11.23
CA PRO A 77 -7.26 -7.08 -11.79
C PRO A 77 -6.29 -8.25 -11.99
N ILE A 78 -5.08 -7.96 -12.50
CA ILE A 78 -4.02 -8.98 -12.63
C ILE A 78 -3.66 -9.55 -11.26
N LEU A 79 -3.44 -8.70 -10.26
CA LEU A 79 -3.14 -9.12 -8.88
C LEU A 79 -4.29 -9.97 -8.32
N SER A 80 -5.54 -9.53 -8.48
CA SER A 80 -6.72 -10.25 -8.02
C SER A 80 -6.87 -11.63 -8.66
N TYR A 81 -6.56 -11.76 -9.95
CA TYR A 81 -6.55 -13.05 -10.64
C TYR A 81 -5.45 -13.98 -10.13
N LEU A 82 -4.21 -13.46 -9.99
CA LEU A 82 -3.07 -14.24 -9.52
C LEU A 82 -3.24 -14.77 -8.08
N THR A 83 -3.90 -14.00 -7.22
CA THR A 83 -4.23 -14.43 -5.84
C THR A 83 -5.46 -15.34 -5.77
N GLY A 84 -6.17 -15.53 -6.88
CA GLY A 84 -7.43 -16.27 -6.91
C GLY A 84 -8.63 -15.46 -6.40
N GLY A 85 -8.45 -14.21 -6.02
CA GLY A 85 -9.49 -13.34 -5.43
C GLY A 85 -9.95 -13.78 -4.04
N GLY A 86 -11.06 -13.19 -3.55
CA GLY A 86 -11.65 -13.54 -2.27
C GLY A 86 -10.73 -13.34 -1.07
N GLN A 87 -10.74 -14.26 -0.12
CA GLN A 87 -10.01 -14.12 1.16
C GLN A 87 -8.48 -14.04 0.99
N ILE A 88 -7.91 -14.72 0.00
CA ILE A 88 -6.46 -14.66 -0.26
C ILE A 88 -6.07 -13.26 -0.74
N GLN A 89 -6.87 -12.66 -1.63
CA GLN A 89 -6.66 -11.28 -2.05
C GLN A 89 -6.69 -10.31 -0.86
N ILE A 90 -7.67 -10.47 0.04
CA ILE A 90 -7.79 -9.66 1.25
C ILE A 90 -6.57 -9.80 2.16
N LEU A 91 -6.06 -11.02 2.34
CA LEU A 91 -4.82 -11.24 3.11
C LEU A 91 -3.63 -10.50 2.49
N VAL A 92 -3.51 -10.50 1.15
CA VAL A 92 -2.49 -9.74 0.45
C VAL A 92 -2.68 -8.24 0.67
N ASP A 93 -3.91 -7.72 0.56
CA ASP A 93 -4.22 -6.31 0.80
C ASP A 93 -3.94 -5.89 2.27
N ILE A 94 -4.20 -6.76 3.24
CA ILE A 94 -3.84 -6.55 4.65
C ILE A 94 -2.31 -6.41 4.79
N VAL A 95 -1.52 -7.31 4.19
CA VAL A 95 -0.05 -7.22 4.23
C VAL A 95 0.42 -5.92 3.60
N ILE A 96 -0.09 -5.56 2.41
CA ILE A 96 0.21 -4.31 1.72
C ILE A 96 -0.15 -3.10 2.58
N SER A 97 -1.28 -3.13 3.27
CA SER A 97 -1.70 -2.07 4.19
C SER A 97 -0.73 -1.90 5.37
N VAL A 98 -0.28 -3.00 5.98
CA VAL A 98 0.73 -2.95 7.05
C VAL A 98 2.08 -2.43 6.54
N MET A 99 2.50 -2.84 5.33
CA MET A 99 3.68 -2.27 4.68
C MET A 99 3.52 -0.76 4.40
N SER A 100 2.32 -0.30 4.07
CA SER A 100 2.03 1.14 3.90
C SER A 100 2.25 1.93 5.20
N ILE A 101 1.88 1.37 6.36
CA ILE A 101 2.14 2.00 7.67
C ILE A 101 3.64 2.13 7.93
N TRP A 102 4.40 1.10 7.58
CA TRP A 102 5.86 1.17 7.66
C TRP A 102 6.44 2.26 6.73
N LEU A 103 5.94 2.37 5.50
CA LEU A 103 6.35 3.45 4.59
C LEU A 103 5.98 4.84 5.12
N ILE A 104 4.82 5.00 5.80
CA ILE A 104 4.45 6.24 6.50
C ILE A 104 5.49 6.57 7.58
N PHE A 105 5.90 5.58 8.39
CA PHE A 105 6.96 5.77 9.37
C PHE A 105 8.26 6.24 8.71
N LEU A 106 8.72 5.54 7.66
CA LEU A 106 9.94 5.89 6.95
C LEU A 106 9.88 7.31 6.35
N LEU A 107 8.79 7.62 5.67
CA LEU A 107 8.61 8.94 5.07
C LEU A 107 8.60 10.03 6.14
N SER A 108 7.88 9.80 7.25
CA SER A 108 7.80 10.75 8.37
C SER A 108 9.16 10.99 9.04
N ILE A 109 9.95 9.93 9.28
CA ILE A 109 11.29 10.11 9.88
C ILE A 109 12.24 10.85 8.93
N HIS A 110 12.10 10.66 7.62
CA HIS A 110 12.90 11.38 6.64
C HIS A 110 12.51 12.86 6.55
N LEU A 111 11.23 13.18 6.61
CA LEU A 111 10.71 14.55 6.50
C LEU A 111 10.96 15.35 7.77
N PHE A 112 10.58 14.82 8.92
CA PHE A 112 10.57 15.54 10.19
C PHE A 112 11.83 15.33 11.02
N LYS A 113 12.66 14.32 10.71
CA LYS A 113 13.88 13.96 11.45
C LYS A 113 13.62 13.72 12.95
N ASP A 114 12.39 13.39 13.30
CA ASP A 114 11.96 13.10 14.66
C ASP A 114 11.26 11.77 14.74
N ARG A 115 11.79 10.90 15.62
CA ARG A 115 11.28 9.54 15.79
C ARG A 115 9.89 9.52 16.42
N LEU A 116 9.60 10.43 17.34
CA LEU A 116 8.29 10.48 18.00
C LEU A 116 7.20 10.83 16.98
N THR A 117 7.43 11.84 16.16
CA THR A 117 6.55 12.23 15.05
C THR A 117 6.34 11.07 14.09
N ALA A 118 7.38 10.31 13.75
CA ALA A 118 7.26 9.15 12.88
C ALA A 118 6.41 8.03 13.50
N LEU A 119 6.58 7.73 14.79
CA LEU A 119 5.76 6.74 15.52
C LEU A 119 4.29 7.18 15.61
N LEU A 120 4.05 8.47 15.87
CA LEU A 120 2.69 9.02 15.91
C LEU A 120 2.02 8.94 14.53
N SER A 121 2.74 9.30 13.46
CA SER A 121 2.24 9.18 12.08
C SER A 121 1.89 7.74 11.72
N ALA A 122 2.75 6.79 12.05
CA ALA A 122 2.49 5.36 11.85
C ALA A 122 1.28 4.88 12.68
N SER A 123 1.16 5.34 13.94
CA SER A 123 0.02 5.00 14.81
C SER A 123 -1.29 5.53 14.25
N ILE A 124 -1.31 6.78 13.79
CA ILE A 124 -2.49 7.35 13.12
C ILE A 124 -2.86 6.53 11.89
N GLY A 125 -1.90 6.23 11.01
CA GLY A 125 -2.11 5.40 9.83
C GLY A 125 -2.60 3.98 10.17
N ALA A 126 -2.10 3.38 11.26
CA ALA A 126 -2.49 2.05 11.72
C ALA A 126 -3.97 1.94 12.06
N PHE A 127 -4.53 2.99 12.68
CA PHE A 127 -5.91 3.01 13.19
C PHE A 127 -6.85 3.92 12.38
N TYR A 128 -6.36 4.50 11.28
CA TYR A 128 -7.19 5.35 10.43
C TYR A 128 -8.34 4.53 9.82
N PRO A 129 -9.61 4.91 10.04
CA PRO A 129 -10.75 4.08 9.66
C PRO A 129 -10.79 3.70 8.17
N HIS A 130 -10.43 4.61 7.27
CA HIS A 130 -10.39 4.33 5.83
C HIS A 130 -9.31 3.29 5.48
N PHE A 131 -8.13 3.36 6.13
CA PHE A 131 -7.08 2.36 5.94
C PHE A 131 -7.52 0.98 6.42
N LEU A 132 -8.24 0.91 7.54
CA LEU A 132 -8.81 -0.34 8.05
C LEU A 132 -9.85 -0.88 7.08
N PHE A 133 -10.81 -0.06 6.68
CA PHE A 133 -11.88 -0.45 5.77
C PHE A 133 -11.34 -0.96 4.44
N TYR A 134 -10.52 -0.18 3.76
CA TYR A 134 -10.00 -0.57 2.44
C TYR A 134 -9.01 -1.73 2.48
N SER A 135 -8.33 -1.97 3.61
CA SER A 135 -7.43 -3.12 3.74
C SER A 135 -8.16 -4.47 3.73
N VAL A 136 -9.47 -4.46 3.99
CA VAL A 136 -10.30 -5.67 4.01
C VAL A 136 -11.38 -5.67 2.93
N SER A 137 -11.40 -4.66 2.04
CA SER A 137 -12.47 -4.46 1.04
C SER A 137 -12.20 -5.13 -0.31
N GLY A 138 -10.96 -5.59 -0.59
CA GLY A 138 -10.60 -6.11 -1.91
C GLY A 138 -10.67 -5.05 -3.01
N LEU A 139 -10.36 -3.80 -2.67
CA LEU A 139 -10.45 -2.64 -3.55
C LEU A 139 -9.06 -2.05 -3.82
N THR A 140 -8.94 -1.23 -4.86
CA THR A 140 -7.67 -0.70 -5.38
C THR A 140 -6.96 0.29 -4.46
N GLU A 141 -7.67 0.91 -3.51
CA GLU A 141 -7.22 2.05 -2.72
C GLU A 141 -5.96 1.76 -1.91
N ILE A 142 -5.88 0.60 -1.27
CA ILE A 142 -4.73 0.22 -0.45
C ILE A 142 -3.50 -0.02 -1.31
N PHE A 143 -3.66 -0.76 -2.40
CA PHE A 143 -2.54 -1.05 -3.30
C PHE A 143 -2.03 0.22 -3.99
N TYR A 144 -2.95 1.09 -4.42
CA TYR A 144 -2.61 2.40 -4.97
C TYR A 144 -1.85 3.27 -3.97
N THR A 145 -2.35 3.38 -2.73
CA THR A 145 -1.71 4.17 -1.67
C THR A 145 -0.32 3.63 -1.32
N PHE A 146 -0.17 2.31 -1.27
CA PHE A 146 1.13 1.67 -1.06
C PHE A 146 2.14 2.07 -2.13
N LEU A 147 1.76 1.99 -3.41
CA LEU A 147 2.64 2.37 -4.51
C LEU A 147 3.01 3.87 -4.46
N LEU A 148 2.06 4.74 -4.14
CA LEU A 148 2.35 6.16 -3.95
C LEU A 148 3.35 6.41 -2.82
N LEU A 149 3.14 5.82 -1.64
CA LEU A 149 4.05 5.95 -0.51
C LEU A 149 5.44 5.41 -0.85
N LEU A 150 5.50 4.27 -1.52
CA LEU A 150 6.77 3.69 -1.98
C LEU A 150 7.49 4.61 -2.95
N ALA A 151 6.77 5.20 -3.92
CA ALA A 151 7.34 6.16 -4.86
C ALA A 151 7.91 7.39 -4.15
N PHE A 152 7.19 7.93 -3.16
CA PHE A 152 7.68 9.07 -2.36
C PHE A 152 8.91 8.72 -1.54
N VAL A 153 8.97 7.54 -0.92
CA VAL A 153 10.17 7.08 -0.20
C VAL A 153 11.36 6.96 -1.16
N LEU A 154 11.16 6.33 -2.33
CA LEU A 154 12.20 6.20 -3.35
C LEU A 154 12.67 7.56 -3.90
N PHE A 155 11.73 8.47 -4.13
CA PHE A 155 12.05 9.84 -4.55
C PHE A 155 12.90 10.57 -3.51
N TYR A 156 12.52 10.46 -2.24
CA TYR A 156 13.29 11.05 -1.14
C TYR A 156 14.70 10.46 -1.04
N ARG A 157 14.85 9.17 -1.34
CA ARG A 157 16.14 8.47 -1.44
C ARG A 157 16.94 8.79 -2.70
N LYS A 158 16.49 9.74 -3.53
CA LYS A 158 17.10 10.11 -4.82
C LYS A 158 17.13 8.96 -5.85
N MET A 159 16.38 7.91 -5.64
CA MET A 159 16.20 6.79 -6.58
C MET A 159 15.11 7.15 -7.61
N ILE A 160 15.35 8.22 -8.37
CA ILE A 160 14.33 8.88 -9.23
C ILE A 160 13.76 7.91 -10.28
N VAL A 161 14.61 7.10 -10.92
CA VAL A 161 14.17 6.15 -11.96
C VAL A 161 13.17 5.14 -11.38
N TRP A 162 13.48 4.56 -10.21
CA TRP A 162 12.59 3.63 -9.54
C TRP A 162 11.29 4.29 -9.06
N ALA A 163 11.38 5.52 -8.55
CA ALA A 163 10.20 6.29 -8.16
C ALA A 163 9.25 6.50 -9.36
N ILE A 164 9.78 6.85 -10.54
CA ILE A 164 8.99 7.01 -11.77
C ILE A 164 8.35 5.70 -12.19
N ILE A 165 9.08 4.58 -12.15
CA ILE A 165 8.54 3.26 -12.49
C ILE A 165 7.36 2.92 -11.56
N ILE A 166 7.53 3.12 -10.24
CA ILE A 166 6.45 2.86 -9.27
C ILE A 166 5.26 3.79 -9.48
N LEU A 167 5.47 5.06 -9.84
CA LEU A 167 4.36 5.97 -10.19
C LEU A 167 3.60 5.50 -11.43
N ILE A 168 4.29 5.01 -12.46
CA ILE A 168 3.64 4.42 -13.64
C ILE A 168 2.81 3.20 -13.23
N LEU A 169 3.32 2.33 -12.35
CA LEU A 169 2.56 1.21 -11.82
C LEU A 169 1.34 1.68 -11.02
N ALA A 170 1.45 2.75 -10.23
CA ALA A 170 0.31 3.33 -9.52
C ALA A 170 -0.79 3.82 -10.48
N LEU A 171 -0.42 4.43 -11.61
CA LEU A 171 -1.37 4.83 -12.66
C LEU A 171 -2.09 3.64 -13.30
N LEU A 172 -1.40 2.50 -13.42
CA LEU A 172 -2.00 1.25 -13.91
C LEU A 172 -2.91 0.56 -12.89
N VAL A 173 -2.93 1.04 -11.64
CA VAL A 173 -3.92 0.62 -10.61
C VAL A 173 -5.14 1.54 -10.66
N ARG A 174 -4.93 2.85 -10.74
CA ARG A 174 -6.02 3.85 -10.68
C ARG A 174 -5.67 5.09 -11.50
N PRO A 175 -6.51 5.51 -12.46
CA PRO A 175 -6.26 6.67 -13.31
C PRO A 175 -6.62 7.98 -12.59
N THR A 176 -5.95 8.28 -11.49
CA THR A 176 -6.28 9.46 -10.65
C THR A 176 -5.91 10.79 -11.29
N PHE A 177 -5.18 10.78 -12.41
CA PHE A 177 -4.89 12.01 -13.18
C PHE A 177 -6.04 12.49 -14.04
N ASP A 178 -7.16 11.76 -14.13
CA ASP A 178 -8.38 12.28 -14.78
C ASP A 178 -8.92 13.54 -14.08
N LEU A 179 -8.57 13.77 -12.80
CA LEU A 179 -8.84 15.02 -12.09
C LEU A 179 -8.01 16.22 -12.60
N LEU A 180 -6.93 15.97 -13.35
CA LEU A 180 -6.11 17.01 -13.98
C LEU A 180 -6.46 17.18 -15.46
N ASN A 181 -7.41 16.40 -15.99
CA ASN A 181 -7.92 16.60 -17.31
C ASN A 181 -8.92 17.78 -17.24
N PRO A 182 -8.49 19.03 -17.55
CA PRO A 182 -9.42 20.13 -17.50
C PRO A 182 -10.39 19.92 -18.65
N ILE A 183 -11.63 19.62 -18.32
CA ILE A 183 -12.81 19.97 -19.09
C ILE A 183 -12.48 20.25 -20.58
N ILE A 184 -12.54 19.22 -21.41
CA ILE A 184 -12.76 19.40 -22.83
C ILE A 184 -14.26 19.34 -23.09
#